data_6b5ba43bb54ae51b280133c87e324ff8
#
_entry.id   6b5ba43bb54ae51b280133c87e324ff8
#
_cell.length_a   1.000
_cell.length_b   1.000
_cell.length_c   1.000
_cell.angle_alpha   90.00
_cell.angle_beta   90.00
_cell.angle_gamma   90.00
#
_symmetry.space_group_name_H-M   'P 1'
#
loop_
_entity.id
_entity.type
_entity.pdbx_description
1 polymer ?
#
loop_
_entity_poly.entity_id
_entity_poly.type
_entity_poly.pdbx_seq_one_letter_code
_entity_poly.pdbx_strand_id
1 'polypeptide(L)'
;MSKTTALILCITLFLLVQVVTWFQLNGQFFSSWFKNNVFILCLMGIPISWLYIEATRYGFIAFEGLIWPGRLLGFVTGIFTFALCANIFMGEGLNTKTLVSLLLATVLTLIQVFWK
;
A
#
# COMPACT_ATOMS: atom_id res chain seq x y z
N MET A 1 11.63 18.45 -10.12
CA MET A 1 10.57 18.16 -9.12
C MET A 1 11.18 18.23 -7.73
N SER A 2 10.51 18.92 -6.80
CA SER A 2 10.99 18.98 -5.43
C SER A 2 10.82 17.64 -4.72
N LYS A 3 11.65 17.40 -3.70
CA LYS A 3 11.56 16.16 -2.91
C LYS A 3 10.21 16.05 -2.19
N THR A 4 9.68 17.18 -1.71
CA THR A 4 8.38 17.21 -1.04
C THR A 4 7.27 16.81 -2.00
N THR A 5 7.26 17.35 -3.22
CA THR A 5 6.28 16.98 -4.24
C THR A 5 6.39 15.51 -4.59
N ALA A 6 7.61 15.01 -4.78
CA ALA A 6 7.84 13.60 -5.09
C ALA A 6 7.36 12.70 -3.95
N LEU A 7 7.60 13.08 -2.70
CA LEU A 7 7.15 12.32 -1.54
C LEU A 7 5.61 12.26 -1.47
N ILE A 8 4.95 13.40 -1.68
CA ILE A 8 3.48 13.46 -1.69
C ILE A 8 2.92 12.56 -2.80
N LEU A 9 3.48 12.62 -4.00
CA LEU A 9 3.05 11.77 -5.11
C LEU A 9 3.29 10.30 -4.81
N CYS A 10 4.43 9.96 -4.23
CA CYS A 10 4.77 8.59 -3.84
C CYS A 10 3.72 8.02 -2.86
N ILE A 11 3.44 8.75 -1.79
CA ILE A 11 2.49 8.32 -0.77
C ILE A 11 1.08 8.22 -1.35
N THR A 12 0.66 9.21 -2.14
CA THR A 12 -0.66 9.23 -2.76
C THR A 12 -0.85 8.03 -3.68
N LEU A 13 0.13 7.74 -4.53
CA LEU A 13 0.06 6.60 -5.45
C LEU A 13 0.08 5.27 -4.70
N PHE A 14 0.88 5.14 -3.64
CA PHE A 14 0.87 3.93 -2.82
C PHE A 14 -0.49 3.73 -2.16
N LEU A 15 -1.08 4.77 -1.58
CA LEU A 15 -2.40 4.66 -0.96
C LEU A 15 -3.46 4.25 -1.99
N LEU A 16 -3.44 4.87 -3.16
CA LEU A 16 -4.38 4.53 -4.24
C LEU A 16 -4.23 3.09 -4.68
N VAL A 17 -3.01 2.66 -4.99
CA VAL A 17 -2.77 1.31 -5.48
C VAL A 17 -3.04 0.25 -4.42
N GLN A 18 -2.77 0.56 -3.15
CA GLN A 18 -3.05 -0.39 -2.07
C GLN A 18 -4.54 -0.63 -1.90
N VAL A 19 -5.37 0.42 -2.02
CA VAL A 19 -6.83 0.26 -1.99
C VAL A 19 -7.30 -0.61 -3.15
N VAL A 20 -6.85 -0.32 -4.37
CA VAL A 20 -7.22 -1.10 -5.56
C VAL A 20 -6.76 -2.55 -5.42
N THR A 21 -5.54 -2.77 -4.96
CA THR A 21 -4.98 -4.11 -4.76
C THR A 21 -5.77 -4.87 -3.70
N TRP A 22 -6.17 -4.19 -2.62
CA TRP A 22 -6.96 -4.83 -1.57
C TRP A 22 -8.27 -5.41 -2.15
N PHE A 23 -8.99 -4.63 -2.96
CA PHE A 23 -10.22 -5.12 -3.61
C PHE A 23 -9.92 -6.23 -4.61
N GLN A 24 -8.85 -6.11 -5.38
CA GLN A 24 -8.45 -7.16 -6.32
C GLN A 24 -8.27 -8.51 -5.63
N LEU A 25 -7.63 -8.51 -4.46
CA LEU A 25 -7.31 -9.76 -3.75
C LEU A 25 -8.45 -10.24 -2.85
N ASN A 26 -9.12 -9.33 -2.17
CA ASN A 26 -10.07 -9.68 -1.08
C ASN A 26 -11.54 -9.48 -1.45
N GLY A 27 -11.84 -8.85 -2.58
CA GLY A 27 -13.22 -8.66 -3.02
C GLY A 27 -13.98 -9.98 -3.19
N GLN A 28 -13.27 -11.05 -3.50
CA GLN A 28 -13.85 -12.38 -3.66
C GLN A 28 -14.55 -12.91 -2.41
N PHE A 29 -14.21 -12.38 -1.24
CA PHE A 29 -14.74 -12.85 0.03
C PHE A 29 -16.10 -12.23 0.39
N PHE A 30 -16.49 -11.14 -0.27
CA PHE A 30 -17.77 -10.49 -0.01
C PHE A 30 -18.58 -10.16 -1.28
N SER A 31 -18.06 -10.47 -2.46
CA SER A 31 -18.74 -10.21 -3.71
C SER A 31 -18.60 -11.40 -4.66
N SER A 32 -19.74 -11.92 -5.14
CA SER A 32 -19.72 -13.02 -6.09
C SER A 32 -19.16 -12.61 -7.44
N TRP A 33 -19.31 -11.34 -7.83
CA TRP A 33 -18.74 -10.85 -9.08
C TRP A 33 -17.22 -10.99 -9.07
N PHE A 34 -16.56 -10.58 -7.99
CA PHE A 34 -15.10 -10.72 -7.84
C PHE A 34 -14.67 -12.19 -7.86
N LYS A 35 -15.43 -13.04 -7.16
CA LYS A 35 -15.13 -14.48 -7.10
C LYS A 35 -15.22 -15.14 -8.49
N ASN A 36 -16.17 -14.71 -9.32
CA ASN A 36 -16.47 -15.35 -10.60
C ASN A 36 -15.73 -14.73 -11.79
N ASN A 37 -15.00 -13.63 -11.59
CA ASN A 37 -14.32 -12.90 -12.66
C ASN A 37 -12.81 -12.73 -12.39
N VAL A 38 -12.17 -13.83 -12.00
CA VAL A 38 -10.75 -13.84 -11.64
C VAL A 38 -9.87 -13.35 -12.79
N PHE A 39 -10.19 -13.74 -14.03
CA PHE A 39 -9.40 -13.33 -15.17
C PHE A 39 -9.41 -11.81 -15.36
N ILE A 40 -10.57 -11.17 -15.19
CA ILE A 40 -10.68 -9.72 -15.26
C ILE A 40 -9.86 -9.06 -14.17
N LEU A 41 -9.89 -9.62 -12.96
CA LEU A 41 -9.07 -9.13 -11.84
C LEU A 41 -7.58 -9.24 -12.15
N CYS A 42 -7.17 -10.31 -12.82
CA CYS A 42 -5.79 -10.47 -13.24
C CYS A 42 -5.38 -9.39 -14.26
N LEU A 43 -6.29 -9.01 -15.17
CA LEU A 43 -6.03 -7.92 -16.12
C LEU A 43 -5.86 -6.59 -15.41
N MET A 44 -6.52 -6.39 -14.27
CA MET A 44 -6.33 -5.19 -13.45
C MET A 44 -4.91 -5.10 -12.87
N GLY A 45 -4.17 -6.19 -12.87
CA GLY A 45 -2.77 -6.19 -12.48
C GLY A 45 -1.90 -5.28 -13.34
N ILE A 46 -2.28 -5.04 -14.60
CA ILE A 46 -1.52 -4.16 -15.48
C ILE A 46 -1.51 -2.72 -14.97
N PRO A 47 -2.67 -2.05 -14.76
CA PRO A 47 -2.67 -0.70 -14.16
C PRO A 47 -2.13 -0.68 -12.73
N ILE A 48 -2.37 -1.73 -11.95
CA ILE A 48 -1.83 -1.84 -10.59
C ILE A 48 -0.30 -1.84 -10.63
N SER A 49 0.29 -2.65 -11.48
CA SER A 49 1.75 -2.70 -11.63
C SER A 49 2.31 -1.35 -12.07
N TRP A 50 1.63 -0.67 -12.99
CA TRP A 50 2.06 0.66 -13.43
C TRP A 50 2.06 1.66 -12.28
N LEU A 51 1.01 1.67 -11.46
CA LEU A 51 0.96 2.54 -10.28
C LEU A 51 2.09 2.26 -9.31
N TYR A 52 2.43 0.99 -9.06
CA TYR A 52 3.56 0.63 -8.21
C TYR A 52 4.90 1.13 -8.77
N ILE A 53 5.08 0.99 -10.08
CA ILE A 53 6.30 1.46 -10.75
C ILE A 53 6.44 2.98 -10.59
N GLU A 54 5.36 3.72 -10.84
CA GLU A 54 5.38 5.18 -10.71
C GLU A 54 5.60 5.62 -9.26
N ALA A 55 4.91 4.97 -8.30
CA ALA A 55 5.10 5.28 -6.89
C ALA A 55 6.56 5.06 -6.45
N THR A 56 7.16 3.96 -6.91
CA THR A 56 8.55 3.64 -6.61
C THR A 56 9.49 4.68 -7.21
N ARG A 57 9.20 5.14 -8.42
CA ARG A 57 10.01 6.18 -9.07
C ARG A 57 10.00 7.47 -8.26
N TYR A 58 8.83 7.92 -7.81
CA TYR A 58 8.74 9.13 -6.99
C TYR A 58 9.40 8.95 -5.62
N GLY A 59 9.31 7.76 -5.05
CA GLY A 59 10.04 7.45 -3.82
C GLY A 59 11.55 7.55 -3.99
N PHE A 60 12.06 7.06 -5.10
CA PHE A 60 13.47 7.15 -5.42
C PHE A 60 13.93 8.62 -5.52
N ILE A 61 13.11 9.47 -6.15
CA ILE A 61 13.39 10.90 -6.23
C ILE A 61 13.32 11.56 -4.85
N ALA A 62 12.29 11.23 -4.06
CA ALA A 62 12.07 11.83 -2.74
C ALA A 62 13.21 11.52 -1.76
N PHE A 63 13.80 10.34 -1.84
CA PHE A 63 14.85 9.88 -0.93
C PHE A 63 16.24 9.86 -1.57
N GLU A 64 16.43 10.71 -2.57
CA GLU A 64 17.77 11.01 -3.15
C GLU A 64 18.50 9.76 -3.67
N GLY A 65 17.77 8.86 -4.31
CA GLY A 65 18.35 7.66 -4.90
C GLY A 65 18.40 6.45 -3.96
N LEU A 66 17.83 6.55 -2.78
CA LEU A 66 17.71 5.42 -1.87
C LEU A 66 16.41 4.67 -2.15
N ILE A 67 16.49 3.34 -2.20
CA ILE A 67 15.32 2.50 -2.50
C ILE A 67 14.62 1.97 -1.24
N TRP A 68 15.34 1.76 -0.15
CA TRP A 68 14.77 1.19 1.07
C TRP A 68 13.65 2.03 1.68
N PRO A 69 13.81 3.38 1.83
CA PRO A 69 12.73 4.18 2.40
C PRO A 69 11.42 4.07 1.61
N GLY A 70 11.49 4.10 0.28
CA GLY A 70 10.32 3.94 -0.57
C GLY A 70 9.68 2.56 -0.42
N ARG A 71 10.51 1.51 -0.31
CA ARG A 71 10.00 0.15 -0.11
C ARG A 71 9.22 0.02 1.20
N LEU A 72 9.75 0.61 2.27
CA LEU A 72 9.07 0.57 3.57
C LEU A 72 7.83 1.45 3.59
N LEU A 73 7.81 2.57 2.87
CA LEU A 73 6.59 3.37 2.71
C LEU A 73 5.49 2.57 2.01
N GLY A 74 5.84 1.82 0.97
CA GLY A 74 4.90 0.91 0.31
C GLY A 74 4.36 -0.14 1.28
N PHE A 75 5.23 -0.70 2.10
CA PHE A 75 4.85 -1.69 3.12
C PHE A 75 3.89 -1.11 4.15
N VAL A 76 4.22 0.05 4.74
CA VAL A 76 3.39 0.62 5.81
C VAL A 76 2.05 1.13 5.28
N THR A 77 2.02 1.75 4.11
CA THR A 77 0.76 2.17 3.49
C THR A 77 -0.12 0.97 3.18
N GLY A 78 0.48 -0.14 2.75
CA GLY A 78 -0.24 -1.38 2.48
C GLY A 78 -0.87 -1.97 3.73
N ILE A 79 -0.12 -2.05 4.82
CA ILE A 79 -0.60 -2.60 6.10
C ILE A 79 -1.73 -1.75 6.66
N PHE A 80 -1.59 -0.41 6.68
CA PHE A 80 -2.64 0.48 7.19
C PHE A 80 -3.88 0.45 6.30
N THR A 81 -3.71 0.44 4.99
CA THR A 81 -4.82 0.33 4.05
C THR A 81 -5.54 -1.01 4.23
N PHE A 82 -4.80 -2.09 4.39
CA PHE A 82 -5.37 -3.42 4.64
C PHE A 82 -6.20 -3.40 5.93
N ALA A 83 -5.65 -2.86 7.01
CA ALA A 83 -6.36 -2.80 8.29
C ALA A 83 -7.67 -2.01 8.18
N LEU A 84 -7.64 -0.87 7.50
CA LEU A 84 -8.82 -0.04 7.30
C LEU A 84 -9.88 -0.74 6.45
N CYS A 85 -9.48 -1.29 5.31
CA CYS A 85 -10.42 -1.97 4.40
C CYS A 85 -10.98 -3.24 5.04
N ALA A 86 -10.17 -4.03 5.73
CA ALA A 86 -10.65 -5.24 6.41
C ALA A 86 -11.69 -4.90 7.48
N ASN A 87 -11.47 -3.80 8.21
CA ASN A 87 -12.43 -3.36 9.21
C ASN A 87 -13.74 -2.91 8.59
N ILE A 88 -13.67 -2.11 7.51
CA ILE A 88 -14.87 -1.54 6.88
C ILE A 88 -15.65 -2.59 6.10
N PHE A 89 -14.99 -3.41 5.28
CA PHE A 89 -15.67 -4.30 4.33
C PHE A 89 -15.82 -5.72 4.82
N MET A 90 -14.94 -6.20 5.70
CA MET A 90 -14.96 -7.58 6.19
C MET A 90 -15.41 -7.68 7.65
N GLY A 91 -15.53 -6.57 8.35
CA GLY A 91 -15.91 -6.57 9.74
C GLY A 91 -14.82 -7.07 10.70
N GLU A 92 -13.58 -7.24 10.22
CA GLU A 92 -12.47 -7.59 11.09
C GLU A 92 -11.98 -6.35 11.84
N GLY A 93 -12.30 -6.28 13.12
CA GLY A 93 -11.89 -5.17 13.95
C GLY A 93 -10.41 -5.22 14.30
N LEU A 94 -9.90 -4.07 14.73
CA LEU A 94 -8.52 -3.96 15.22
C LEU A 94 -8.46 -4.48 16.65
N ASN A 95 -7.78 -5.60 16.84
CA ASN A 95 -7.52 -6.13 18.18
C ASN A 95 -6.09 -5.77 18.61
N THR A 96 -5.72 -6.17 19.83
CA THR A 96 -4.40 -5.85 20.38
C THR A 96 -3.27 -6.37 19.50
N LYS A 97 -3.40 -7.58 18.97
CA LYS A 97 -2.37 -8.15 18.08
C LYS A 97 -2.18 -7.28 16.83
N THR A 98 -3.27 -6.87 16.22
CA THR A 98 -3.24 -6.05 15.01
C THR A 98 -2.65 -4.67 15.30
N LEU A 99 -3.03 -4.06 16.44
CA LEU A 99 -2.48 -2.77 16.82
C LEU A 99 -0.97 -2.84 17.07
N VAL A 100 -0.49 -3.89 17.73
CA VAL A 100 0.95 -4.10 17.94
C VAL A 100 1.66 -4.28 16.60
N SER A 101 1.09 -5.04 15.68
CA SER A 101 1.64 -5.24 14.34
C SER A 101 1.74 -3.93 13.55
N LEU A 102 0.71 -3.10 13.61
CA LEU A 102 0.71 -1.79 12.96
C LEU A 102 1.78 -0.87 13.56
N LEU A 103 1.95 -0.92 14.88
CA LEU A 103 2.97 -0.13 15.57
C LEU A 103 4.37 -0.55 15.11
N LEU A 104 4.64 -1.86 15.05
CA LEU A 104 5.92 -2.38 14.59
C LEU A 104 6.20 -2.02 13.13
N ALA A 105 5.19 -2.10 12.26
CA ALA A 105 5.33 -1.69 10.86
C ALA A 105 5.70 -0.22 10.75
N THR A 106 5.08 0.63 11.58
CA THR A 106 5.37 2.06 11.62
C THR A 106 6.81 2.29 12.08
N VAL A 107 7.26 1.59 13.13
CA VAL A 107 8.63 1.70 13.63
C VAL A 107 9.64 1.31 12.57
N LEU A 108 9.41 0.20 11.85
CA LEU A 108 10.30 -0.22 10.77
C LEU A 108 10.43 0.88 9.70
N THR A 109 9.33 1.49 9.33
CA THR A 109 9.32 2.55 8.32
C THR A 109 10.06 3.79 8.82
N LEU A 110 9.83 4.20 10.06
CA LEU A 110 10.49 5.35 10.65
C LEU A 110 12.01 5.16 10.73
N ILE A 111 12.47 3.95 11.02
CA ILE A 111 13.90 3.64 11.02
C ILE A 111 14.51 3.92 9.64
N GLN A 112 13.87 3.47 8.57
CA GLN A 112 14.39 3.63 7.22
C GLN A 112 14.31 5.08 6.71
N VAL A 113 13.30 5.82 7.14
CA VAL A 113 13.09 7.19 6.66
C VAL A 113 13.98 8.19 7.41
N PHE A 114 14.12 8.03 8.71
CA PHE A 114 14.76 9.05 9.57
C PHE A 114 16.14 8.67 10.07
N TRP A 115 16.49 7.40 10.11
CA TRP A 115 17.82 6.99 10.55
C TRP A 115 18.80 7.16 9.38
N LYS A 116 19.75 8.03 9.57
CA LYS A 116 20.78 8.30 8.54
C LYS A 116 22.10 7.68 8.93
#